data_31ae3854733deb9867132d45013dc74f
#
_entry.id   31ae3854733deb9867132d45013dc74f
#
_cell.length_a   1.000
_cell.length_b   1.000
_cell.length_c   1.000
_cell.angle_alpha   90.00
_cell.angle_beta   90.00
_cell.angle_gamma   90.00
#
_symmetry.space_group_name_H-M   'P 1'
#
loop_
_entity.id
_entity.type
_entity.pdbx_description
1 polymer ?
#
loop_
_entity_poly.entity_id
_entity_poly.type
_entity_poly.pdbx_seq_one_letter_code
_entity_poly.pdbx_strand_id
1 'polypeptide(L)'
;MQGISGKSESFFIGGFSGSGKSRLVNGLTARVDVSGGYVLSHKFDQMSQGKSMLEVVAMFNDLCQLIQDKNSQQDLLVIVNDLVRVFGADLSTLAQLLPNIKALVSHLKPADDDQEIDNKMNVRGICFMLQRFIRVVSSVAHPVMLFLDDLQWCDTSALTVVESLLCDEVGSNCLFFVGTYRSNEVAEDHEIFRFAQRLRSFGVPTTMLSLEGLNPKDLNAMLSDALCMFPRNSEPLSDIIFQKTKGNPFFVLAFMSSLLDRGLLEYSINTRRWVWDEDDVSSMDVTGNILYLLSSKMSGQSTNIQSALKIAACFGIKIKQSVVATLGADPEHSDIREKLEQVVKEGFMFKIGTRGFRFVHDKVREAAYSLISEKDKDQVSGAVERLQNKFRDAYHFTS
;
A
#
# COMPACT_ATOMS: atom_id res chain seq x y z
N MET A 1 18.00 2.70 18.27
CA MET A 1 17.88 1.53 17.40
C MET A 1 19.00 0.59 17.80
N GLN A 2 18.68 -0.46 18.53
CA GLN A 2 19.61 -1.58 18.72
C GLN A 2 19.67 -2.28 17.36
N GLY A 3 20.91 -2.54 16.91
CA GLY A 3 21.19 -2.97 15.56
C GLY A 3 20.38 -4.17 15.10
N ILE A 4 20.06 -4.18 13.83
CA ILE A 4 19.57 -5.33 13.11
C ILE A 4 20.57 -6.45 13.37
N SER A 5 20.20 -7.38 14.23
CA SER A 5 21.10 -8.44 14.75
C SER A 5 21.39 -9.56 13.74
N GLY A 6 21.21 -9.31 12.43
CA GLY A 6 21.38 -10.30 11.38
C GLY A 6 20.35 -11.41 11.41
N LYS A 7 19.23 -11.23 12.11
CA LYS A 7 18.11 -12.16 12.17
C LYS A 7 16.84 -11.52 11.63
N SER A 8 16.00 -12.35 11.02
CA SER A 8 14.67 -11.91 10.57
C SER A 8 13.79 -11.54 11.76
N GLU A 9 12.99 -10.47 11.60
CA GLU A 9 11.99 -10.03 12.57
C GLU A 9 10.66 -9.78 11.88
N SER A 10 9.55 -9.97 12.61
CA SER A 10 8.21 -9.75 12.07
C SER A 10 7.35 -8.88 12.98
N PHE A 11 6.62 -7.94 12.35
CA PHE A 11 5.65 -7.06 13.00
C PHE A 11 4.29 -7.16 12.34
N PHE A 12 3.26 -7.28 13.15
CA PHE A 12 1.87 -7.26 12.71
C PHE A 12 1.15 -6.08 13.35
N ILE A 13 0.53 -5.24 12.53
CA ILE A 13 -0.16 -4.04 12.99
C ILE A 13 -1.64 -4.17 12.67
N GLY A 14 -2.43 -4.48 13.70
CA GLY A 14 -3.88 -4.51 13.64
C GLY A 14 -4.49 -3.14 13.92
N GLY A 15 -5.69 -2.89 13.41
CA GLY A 15 -6.45 -1.67 13.71
C GLY A 15 -7.53 -1.40 12.68
N PHE A 16 -8.50 -0.57 13.04
CA PHE A 16 -9.59 -0.19 12.14
C PHE A 16 -9.09 0.51 10.87
N SER A 17 -9.93 0.48 9.81
CA SER A 17 -9.66 1.30 8.64
C SER A 17 -9.57 2.78 9.04
N GLY A 18 -8.52 3.49 8.58
CA GLY A 18 -8.31 4.89 8.93
C GLY A 18 -7.55 5.16 10.24
N SER A 19 -7.17 4.12 11.01
CA SER A 19 -6.40 4.29 12.25
C SER A 19 -4.95 4.76 12.06
N GLY A 20 -4.46 4.84 10.83
CA GLY A 20 -3.11 5.34 10.55
C GLY A 20 -2.04 4.26 10.36
N LYS A 21 -2.39 2.96 10.25
CA LYS A 21 -1.44 1.84 10.08
C LYS A 21 -0.40 2.09 8.98
N SER A 22 -0.85 2.37 7.77
CA SER A 22 0.06 2.61 6.63
C SER A 22 0.90 3.88 6.81
N ARG A 23 0.38 4.90 7.53
CA ARG A 23 1.14 6.11 7.88
C ARG A 23 2.29 5.80 8.84
N LEU A 24 2.04 4.97 9.84
CA LEU A 24 3.07 4.50 10.77
C LEU A 24 4.17 3.74 10.03
N VAL A 25 3.80 2.81 9.16
CA VAL A 25 4.76 2.03 8.36
C VAL A 25 5.54 2.90 7.40
N ASN A 26 4.94 3.92 6.78
CA ASN A 26 5.66 4.85 5.90
C ASN A 26 6.79 5.59 6.62
N GLY A 27 6.65 5.84 7.92
CA GLY A 27 7.74 6.39 8.74
C GLY A 27 8.93 5.41 8.91
N LEU A 28 8.64 4.10 8.93
CA LEU A 28 9.67 3.05 8.97
C LEU A 28 10.32 2.85 7.61
N THR A 29 9.54 2.81 6.54
CA THR A 29 10.06 2.63 5.17
C THR A 29 11.06 3.73 4.81
N ALA A 30 10.76 4.99 5.16
CA ALA A 30 11.68 6.11 4.95
C ALA A 30 13.03 5.93 5.68
N ARG A 31 13.01 5.36 6.90
CA ARG A 31 14.25 5.09 7.66
C ARG A 31 15.06 3.96 7.06
N VAL A 32 14.42 2.89 6.60
CA VAL A 32 15.09 1.78 5.91
C VAL A 32 15.73 2.27 4.61
N ASP A 33 15.01 3.10 3.86
CA ASP A 33 15.48 3.68 2.60
C ASP A 33 16.74 4.54 2.81
N VAL A 34 16.73 5.43 3.79
CA VAL A 34 17.87 6.28 4.15
C VAL A 34 19.06 5.46 4.64
N SER A 35 18.85 4.31 5.28
CA SER A 35 19.93 3.42 5.73
C SER A 35 20.52 2.52 4.64
N GLY A 36 20.13 2.71 3.37
CA GLY A 36 20.60 1.90 2.24
C GLY A 36 19.87 0.58 2.06
N GLY A 37 18.83 0.32 2.83
CA GLY A 37 18.01 -0.90 2.70
C GLY A 37 17.06 -0.87 1.51
N TYR A 38 16.49 -2.04 1.20
CA TYR A 38 15.48 -2.19 0.17
C TYR A 38 14.09 -2.30 0.80
N VAL A 39 13.12 -1.56 0.27
CA VAL A 39 11.73 -1.61 0.73
C VAL A 39 10.86 -2.20 -0.37
N LEU A 40 10.30 -3.36 -0.09
CA LEU A 40 9.27 -4.01 -0.91
C LEU A 40 7.92 -3.77 -0.27
N SER A 41 6.96 -3.21 -1.00
CA SER A 41 5.64 -2.93 -0.46
C SER A 41 4.54 -3.37 -1.41
N HIS A 42 3.56 -4.10 -0.87
CA HIS A 42 2.34 -4.48 -1.59
C HIS A 42 1.12 -4.28 -0.71
N LYS A 43 -0.01 -3.93 -1.33
CA LYS A 43 -1.31 -3.88 -0.69
C LYS A 43 -2.25 -4.85 -1.39
N PHE A 44 -2.75 -5.82 -0.64
CA PHE A 44 -3.77 -6.75 -1.14
C PHE A 44 -5.15 -6.08 -1.17
N ASP A 45 -6.01 -6.57 -2.03
CA ASP A 45 -7.42 -6.21 -2.11
C ASP A 45 -8.29 -7.45 -2.37
N GLN A 46 -9.60 -7.30 -2.32
CA GLN A 46 -10.53 -8.42 -2.53
C GLN A 46 -10.39 -9.08 -3.91
N MET A 47 -9.89 -8.35 -4.91
CA MET A 47 -9.69 -8.89 -6.27
C MET A 47 -8.38 -9.68 -6.39
N SER A 48 -7.48 -9.56 -5.41
CA SER A 48 -6.22 -10.30 -5.34
C SER A 48 -6.35 -11.75 -4.89
N GLN A 49 -7.56 -12.19 -4.48
CA GLN A 49 -7.77 -13.56 -4.01
C GLN A 49 -7.37 -14.60 -5.08
N GLY A 50 -6.52 -15.54 -4.69
CA GLY A 50 -5.96 -16.58 -5.55
C GLY A 50 -4.78 -16.11 -6.43
N LYS A 51 -4.32 -14.86 -6.32
CA LYS A 51 -3.17 -14.30 -7.04
C LYS A 51 -2.09 -13.72 -6.13
N SER A 52 -2.31 -13.69 -4.83
CA SER A 52 -1.44 -13.04 -3.85
C SER A 52 0.00 -13.53 -3.90
N MET A 53 0.20 -14.83 -4.18
CA MET A 53 1.55 -15.39 -4.35
C MET A 53 2.29 -14.75 -5.54
N LEU A 54 1.62 -14.57 -6.69
CA LEU A 54 2.23 -13.94 -7.86
C LEU A 54 2.54 -12.47 -7.60
N GLU A 55 1.71 -11.80 -6.80
CA GLU A 55 1.96 -10.40 -6.38
C GLU A 55 3.19 -10.31 -5.47
N VAL A 56 3.38 -11.27 -4.57
CA VAL A 56 4.61 -11.37 -3.77
C VAL A 56 5.82 -11.62 -4.66
N VAL A 57 5.75 -12.54 -5.62
CA VAL A 57 6.85 -12.78 -6.59
C VAL A 57 7.16 -11.51 -7.40
N ALA A 58 6.14 -10.78 -7.84
CA ALA A 58 6.32 -9.53 -8.57
C ALA A 58 7.08 -8.47 -7.75
N MET A 59 6.89 -8.43 -6.42
CA MET A 59 7.69 -7.55 -5.54
C MET A 59 9.18 -7.89 -5.58
N PHE A 60 9.55 -9.18 -5.64
CA PHE A 60 10.93 -9.60 -5.78
C PHE A 60 11.50 -9.31 -7.17
N ASN A 61 10.66 -9.33 -8.19
CA ASN A 61 11.06 -8.86 -9.53
C ASN A 61 11.35 -7.34 -9.51
N ASP A 62 10.54 -6.54 -8.79
CA ASP A 62 10.79 -5.11 -8.57
C ASP A 62 12.07 -4.86 -7.73
N LEU A 63 12.42 -5.79 -6.81
CA LEU A 63 13.67 -5.71 -6.05
C LEU A 63 14.90 -5.71 -6.97
N CYS A 64 14.88 -6.49 -8.05
CA CYS A 64 15.98 -6.50 -9.01
C CYS A 64 16.24 -5.09 -9.58
N GLN A 65 15.18 -4.32 -9.86
CA GLN A 65 15.30 -2.94 -10.31
C GLN A 65 15.83 -2.02 -9.21
N LEU A 66 15.32 -2.17 -7.97
CA LEU A 66 15.80 -1.40 -6.82
C LEU A 66 17.29 -1.62 -6.55
N ILE A 67 17.78 -2.85 -6.75
CA ILE A 67 19.20 -3.18 -6.62
C ILE A 67 20.01 -2.42 -7.67
N GLN A 68 19.56 -2.35 -8.91
CA GLN A 68 20.24 -1.57 -9.96
C GLN A 68 20.26 -0.07 -9.64
N ASP A 69 19.13 0.47 -9.18
CA ASP A 69 19.00 1.91 -8.98
C ASP A 69 19.79 2.43 -7.77
N LYS A 70 20.02 1.59 -6.75
CA LYS A 70 20.63 2.01 -5.47
C LYS A 70 22.12 1.70 -5.33
N ASN A 71 22.64 0.77 -6.12
CA ASN A 71 24.03 0.31 -5.94
C ASN A 71 24.98 0.92 -6.96
N SER A 72 26.23 1.09 -6.56
CA SER A 72 27.31 1.45 -7.48
C SER A 72 27.61 0.29 -8.45
N GLN A 73 28.27 0.56 -9.59
CA GLN A 73 28.68 -0.49 -10.52
C GLN A 73 29.58 -1.56 -9.88
N GLN A 74 30.39 -1.19 -8.91
CA GLN A 74 31.26 -2.13 -8.20
C GLN A 74 30.44 -3.07 -7.30
N ASP A 75 29.48 -2.54 -6.54
CA ASP A 75 28.60 -3.34 -5.68
C ASP A 75 27.71 -4.27 -6.52
N LEU A 76 27.22 -3.79 -7.65
CA LEU A 76 26.44 -4.60 -8.60
C LEU A 76 27.26 -5.79 -9.13
N LEU A 77 28.53 -5.60 -9.47
CA LEU A 77 29.42 -6.69 -9.91
C LEU A 77 29.58 -7.75 -8.82
N VAL A 78 29.70 -7.35 -7.56
CA VAL A 78 29.77 -8.30 -6.44
C VAL A 78 28.48 -9.11 -6.32
N ILE A 79 27.32 -8.44 -6.32
CA ILE A 79 26.02 -9.09 -6.24
C ILE A 79 25.81 -10.06 -7.42
N VAL A 80 26.13 -9.63 -8.63
CA VAL A 80 26.01 -10.46 -9.85
C VAL A 80 26.89 -11.69 -9.79
N ASN A 81 28.15 -11.56 -9.38
CA ASN A 81 29.08 -12.69 -9.23
C ASN A 81 28.57 -13.69 -8.16
N ASP A 82 28.03 -13.19 -7.06
CA ASP A 82 27.44 -14.02 -6.01
C ASP A 82 26.18 -14.74 -6.50
N LEU A 83 25.30 -14.06 -7.28
CA LEU A 83 24.15 -14.68 -7.94
C LEU A 83 24.57 -15.82 -8.85
N VAL A 84 25.57 -15.60 -9.71
CA VAL A 84 26.07 -16.63 -10.63
C VAL A 84 26.68 -17.80 -9.85
N ARG A 85 27.46 -17.52 -8.82
CA ARG A 85 28.06 -18.57 -7.94
C ARG A 85 27.00 -19.42 -7.24
N VAL A 86 25.95 -18.76 -6.72
CA VAL A 86 24.89 -19.43 -5.94
C VAL A 86 23.93 -20.18 -6.85
N PHE A 87 23.53 -19.60 -7.97
CA PHE A 87 22.51 -20.19 -8.85
C PHE A 87 23.08 -21.08 -9.96
N GLY A 88 24.25 -20.78 -10.50
CA GLY A 88 24.83 -21.58 -11.58
C GLY A 88 23.84 -21.81 -12.73
N ALA A 89 23.54 -23.10 -13.02
CA ALA A 89 22.55 -23.48 -14.04
C ALA A 89 21.10 -23.06 -13.70
N ASP A 90 20.75 -22.89 -12.41
CA ASP A 90 19.41 -22.47 -12.00
C ASP A 90 19.14 -20.99 -12.26
N LEU A 91 20.13 -20.22 -12.75
CA LEU A 91 19.97 -18.80 -13.03
C LEU A 91 18.92 -18.55 -14.13
N SER A 92 18.81 -19.45 -15.11
CA SER A 92 17.77 -19.40 -16.13
C SER A 92 16.37 -19.54 -15.54
N THR A 93 16.21 -20.47 -14.59
CA THR A 93 14.95 -20.67 -13.86
C THR A 93 14.60 -19.44 -13.00
N LEU A 94 15.60 -18.84 -12.33
CA LEU A 94 15.41 -17.60 -11.59
C LEU A 94 15.02 -16.45 -12.53
N ALA A 95 15.58 -16.37 -13.73
CA ALA A 95 15.25 -15.35 -14.73
C ALA A 95 13.86 -15.52 -15.35
N GLN A 96 13.29 -16.71 -15.32
CA GLN A 96 11.87 -16.93 -15.64
C GLN A 96 10.95 -16.48 -14.50
N LEU A 97 11.35 -16.73 -13.24
CA LEU A 97 10.60 -16.30 -12.06
C LEU A 97 10.68 -14.77 -11.86
N LEU A 98 11.86 -14.20 -12.06
CA LEU A 98 12.17 -12.76 -11.88
C LEU A 98 12.78 -12.19 -13.17
N PRO A 99 11.98 -11.82 -14.17
CA PRO A 99 12.47 -11.34 -15.46
C PRO A 99 13.46 -10.17 -15.40
N ASN A 100 13.31 -9.26 -14.43
CA ASN A 100 14.20 -8.10 -14.27
C ASN A 100 15.62 -8.49 -13.85
N ILE A 101 15.86 -9.73 -13.41
CA ILE A 101 17.21 -10.21 -13.10
C ILE A 101 18.10 -10.27 -14.36
N LYS A 102 17.50 -10.46 -15.56
CA LYS A 102 18.23 -10.44 -16.84
C LYS A 102 18.97 -9.12 -17.04
N ALA A 103 18.37 -8.02 -16.61
CA ALA A 103 19.00 -6.70 -16.69
C ALA A 103 20.22 -6.58 -15.75
N LEU A 104 20.14 -7.21 -14.55
CA LEU A 104 21.27 -7.27 -13.60
C LEU A 104 22.44 -8.10 -14.16
N VAL A 105 22.16 -9.24 -14.79
CA VAL A 105 23.18 -10.19 -15.26
C VAL A 105 23.55 -9.99 -16.74
N SER A 106 23.02 -8.97 -17.42
CA SER A 106 23.22 -8.71 -18.86
C SER A 106 24.67 -8.50 -19.27
N HIS A 107 25.57 -8.18 -18.33
CA HIS A 107 27.01 -8.07 -18.57
C HIS A 107 27.73 -9.43 -18.63
N LEU A 108 27.07 -10.51 -18.26
CA LEU A 108 27.55 -11.87 -18.40
C LEU A 108 26.92 -12.46 -19.65
N LYS A 109 27.74 -12.96 -20.60
CA LYS A 109 27.25 -13.63 -21.80
C LYS A 109 26.19 -14.66 -21.40
N PRO A 110 24.96 -14.64 -21.95
CA PRO A 110 23.99 -15.69 -21.70
C PRO A 110 24.57 -16.99 -22.24
N ALA A 111 24.53 -18.04 -21.44
CA ALA A 111 24.62 -19.39 -22.00
C ALA A 111 23.40 -19.56 -22.90
N ASP A 112 23.66 -19.86 -24.19
CA ASP A 112 22.63 -20.24 -25.16
C ASP A 112 21.96 -21.53 -24.65
N ASP A 113 20.85 -21.42 -23.98
CA ASP A 113 19.98 -22.54 -23.67
C ASP A 113 18.51 -22.09 -23.74
N ASP A 114 17.99 -22.14 -24.97
CA ASP A 114 16.57 -22.17 -25.30
C ASP A 114 15.96 -23.54 -24.84
N GLN A 115 16.07 -23.88 -23.59
CA GLN A 115 15.30 -25.00 -23.07
C GLN A 115 13.96 -24.45 -22.57
N GLU A 116 12.90 -24.77 -23.30
CA GLU A 116 11.53 -24.72 -22.82
C GLU A 116 11.41 -25.61 -21.57
N ILE A 117 11.55 -25.00 -20.38
CA ILE A 117 11.32 -25.69 -19.12
C ILE A 117 9.84 -25.57 -18.76
N ASP A 118 9.23 -26.71 -18.53
CA ASP A 118 7.86 -26.98 -18.17
C ASP A 118 7.34 -25.97 -17.12
N ASN A 119 6.35 -25.20 -17.50
CA ASN A 119 5.88 -23.92 -16.92
C ASN A 119 5.08 -24.07 -15.62
N LYS A 120 5.40 -25.03 -14.73
CA LYS A 120 4.70 -25.23 -13.44
C LYS A 120 5.66 -25.34 -12.26
N MET A 121 6.36 -24.24 -11.94
CA MET A 121 7.06 -24.20 -10.66
C MET A 121 6.03 -24.26 -9.52
N ASN A 122 6.14 -25.26 -8.65
CA ASN A 122 5.27 -25.35 -7.47
C ASN A 122 5.69 -24.34 -6.38
N VAL A 123 4.84 -24.11 -5.37
CA VAL A 123 5.11 -23.17 -4.28
C VAL A 123 6.47 -23.43 -3.60
N ARG A 124 6.86 -24.70 -3.42
CA ARG A 124 8.14 -25.07 -2.79
C ARG A 124 9.35 -24.64 -3.63
N GLY A 125 9.26 -24.80 -4.95
CA GLY A 125 10.29 -24.33 -5.89
C GLY A 125 10.46 -22.79 -5.81
N ILE A 126 9.35 -22.06 -5.80
CA ILE A 126 9.35 -20.60 -5.63
C ILE A 126 10.00 -20.22 -4.30
N CYS A 127 9.59 -20.84 -3.19
CA CYS A 127 10.19 -20.60 -1.88
C CYS A 127 11.71 -20.80 -1.89
N PHE A 128 12.17 -21.92 -2.44
CA PHE A 128 13.59 -22.26 -2.53
C PHE A 128 14.38 -21.22 -3.35
N MET A 129 13.86 -20.82 -4.50
CA MET A 129 14.52 -19.82 -5.36
C MET A 129 14.58 -18.45 -4.67
N LEU A 130 13.50 -17.99 -4.06
CA LEU A 130 13.46 -16.71 -3.38
C LEU A 130 14.33 -16.69 -2.10
N GLN A 131 14.39 -17.78 -1.34
CA GLN A 131 15.31 -17.91 -0.20
C GLN A 131 16.77 -17.72 -0.64
N ARG A 132 17.21 -18.45 -1.69
CA ARG A 132 18.56 -18.31 -2.24
C ARG A 132 18.83 -16.90 -2.74
N PHE A 133 17.85 -16.27 -3.39
CA PHE A 133 17.96 -14.91 -3.88
C PHE A 133 18.13 -13.90 -2.73
N ILE A 134 17.29 -13.96 -1.70
CA ILE A 134 17.38 -13.09 -0.53
C ILE A 134 18.71 -13.26 0.21
N ARG A 135 19.25 -14.48 0.35
CA ARG A 135 20.57 -14.71 0.97
C ARG A 135 21.72 -13.98 0.26
N VAL A 136 21.59 -13.78 -1.05
CA VAL A 136 22.61 -13.06 -1.83
C VAL A 136 22.45 -11.55 -1.69
N VAL A 137 21.21 -11.05 -1.72
CA VAL A 137 20.97 -9.60 -1.82
C VAL A 137 20.79 -8.91 -0.48
N SER A 138 20.42 -9.64 0.58
CA SER A 138 20.24 -9.05 1.91
C SER A 138 21.52 -9.08 2.73
N SER A 139 21.81 -7.99 3.41
CA SER A 139 22.94 -7.86 4.32
C SER A 139 22.63 -6.84 5.43
N VAL A 140 23.50 -6.74 6.43
CA VAL A 140 23.39 -5.70 7.47
C VAL A 140 23.45 -4.29 6.86
N ALA A 141 24.25 -4.11 5.79
CA ALA A 141 24.34 -2.83 5.07
C ALA A 141 23.13 -2.58 4.18
N HIS A 142 22.52 -3.63 3.67
CA HIS A 142 21.36 -3.58 2.77
C HIS A 142 20.24 -4.48 3.28
N PRO A 143 19.59 -4.14 4.42
CA PRO A 143 18.47 -4.92 4.93
C PRO A 143 17.27 -4.84 3.98
N VAL A 144 16.49 -5.90 3.91
CA VAL A 144 15.27 -5.96 3.11
C VAL A 144 14.06 -5.82 4.02
N MET A 145 13.23 -4.83 3.78
CA MET A 145 11.93 -4.68 4.42
C MET A 145 10.83 -5.14 3.49
N LEU A 146 10.06 -6.12 3.93
CA LEU A 146 8.88 -6.61 3.24
C LEU A 146 7.63 -6.07 3.95
N PHE A 147 6.92 -5.13 3.31
CA PHE A 147 5.69 -4.55 3.82
C PHE A 147 4.47 -5.06 3.05
N LEU A 148 3.59 -5.79 3.72
CA LEU A 148 2.33 -6.28 3.18
C LEU A 148 1.14 -5.61 3.88
N ASP A 149 0.40 -4.80 3.13
CA ASP A 149 -0.77 -4.05 3.64
C ASP A 149 -2.06 -4.82 3.36
N ASP A 150 -3.00 -4.80 4.32
CA ASP A 150 -4.30 -5.47 4.25
C ASP A 150 -4.20 -7.01 4.10
N LEU A 151 -3.42 -7.66 4.98
CA LEU A 151 -3.18 -9.12 5.00
C LEU A 151 -4.46 -9.97 5.06
N GLN A 152 -5.59 -9.43 5.50
CA GLN A 152 -6.87 -10.17 5.50
C GLN A 152 -7.31 -10.63 4.10
N TRP A 153 -6.75 -10.05 3.04
CA TRP A 153 -7.00 -10.43 1.65
C TRP A 153 -5.92 -11.32 1.05
N CYS A 154 -4.86 -11.62 1.83
CA CYS A 154 -3.74 -12.45 1.41
C CYS A 154 -4.12 -13.94 1.48
N ASP A 155 -3.75 -14.70 0.46
CA ASP A 155 -3.96 -16.15 0.46
C ASP A 155 -2.85 -16.93 1.22
N THR A 156 -3.14 -18.16 1.57
CA THR A 156 -2.22 -19.04 2.31
C THR A 156 -0.93 -19.30 1.54
N SER A 157 -0.98 -19.33 0.21
CA SER A 157 0.21 -19.59 -0.63
C SER A 157 1.22 -18.46 -0.51
N ALA A 158 0.75 -17.20 -0.53
CA ALA A 158 1.60 -16.03 -0.33
C ALA A 158 2.19 -16.00 1.09
N LEU A 159 1.39 -16.30 2.12
CA LEU A 159 1.89 -16.41 3.50
C LEU A 159 2.92 -17.51 3.64
N THR A 160 2.77 -18.65 2.94
CA THR A 160 3.77 -19.73 2.92
C THR A 160 5.11 -19.27 2.33
N VAL A 161 5.08 -18.46 1.26
CA VAL A 161 6.31 -17.89 0.70
C VAL A 161 6.99 -16.98 1.73
N VAL A 162 6.25 -16.07 2.35
CA VAL A 162 6.78 -15.16 3.37
C VAL A 162 7.32 -15.93 4.59
N GLU A 163 6.60 -16.97 5.04
CA GLU A 163 7.03 -17.85 6.14
C GLU A 163 8.37 -18.50 5.82
N SER A 164 8.50 -19.07 4.62
CA SER A 164 9.74 -19.71 4.20
C SER A 164 10.95 -18.78 4.20
N LEU A 165 10.74 -17.50 3.83
CA LEU A 165 11.80 -16.48 3.82
C LEU A 165 12.22 -16.06 5.24
N LEU A 166 11.24 -15.92 6.16
CA LEU A 166 11.48 -15.49 7.53
C LEU A 166 12.09 -16.60 8.40
N CYS A 167 11.71 -17.86 8.14
CA CYS A 167 12.15 -19.03 8.89
C CYS A 167 13.41 -19.69 8.29
N ASP A 168 14.13 -19.00 7.40
CA ASP A 168 15.35 -19.53 6.79
C ASP A 168 16.54 -19.47 7.78
N GLU A 169 16.93 -20.63 8.29
CA GLU A 169 18.01 -20.79 9.28
C GLU A 169 19.42 -20.79 8.66
N VAL A 170 19.54 -20.99 7.34
CA VAL A 170 20.84 -21.21 6.68
C VAL A 170 21.58 -19.90 6.42
N GLY A 171 20.89 -18.76 6.43
CA GLY A 171 21.46 -17.43 6.14
C GLY A 171 21.26 -16.43 7.27
N SER A 172 22.19 -15.48 7.44
CA SER A 172 21.94 -14.27 8.20
C SER A 172 21.06 -13.32 7.36
N ASN A 173 19.77 -13.69 7.20
CA ASN A 173 18.84 -12.90 6.42
C ASN A 173 18.47 -11.65 7.22
N CYS A 174 18.93 -10.49 6.76
CA CYS A 174 18.48 -9.19 7.30
C CYS A 174 17.12 -8.85 6.69
N LEU A 175 16.11 -9.68 7.00
CA LEU A 175 14.74 -9.52 6.49
C LEU A 175 13.82 -9.04 7.61
N PHE A 176 13.20 -7.89 7.38
CA PHE A 176 12.24 -7.28 8.28
C PHE A 176 10.84 -7.31 7.67
N PHE A 177 9.94 -8.06 8.28
CA PHE A 177 8.56 -8.17 7.81
C PHE A 177 7.63 -7.27 8.60
N VAL A 178 6.80 -6.51 7.88
CA VAL A 178 5.69 -5.75 8.46
C VAL A 178 4.40 -6.12 7.73
N GLY A 179 3.44 -6.66 8.47
CA GLY A 179 2.11 -6.94 7.97
C GLY A 179 1.07 -6.06 8.64
N THR A 180 0.16 -5.46 7.88
CA THR A 180 -0.99 -4.77 8.47
C THR A 180 -2.28 -5.51 8.18
N TYR A 181 -3.25 -5.39 9.06
CA TYR A 181 -4.58 -5.98 8.86
C TYR A 181 -5.66 -5.13 9.53
N ARG A 182 -6.92 -5.32 9.11
CA ARG A 182 -8.05 -4.65 9.71
C ARG A 182 -8.66 -5.52 10.80
N SER A 183 -8.57 -5.08 12.04
CA SER A 183 -9.02 -5.85 13.21
C SER A 183 -10.51 -6.19 13.19
N ASN A 184 -11.34 -5.39 12.52
CA ASN A 184 -12.78 -5.65 12.35
C ASN A 184 -13.13 -6.62 11.20
N GLU A 185 -12.16 -6.97 10.36
CA GLU A 185 -12.35 -7.87 9.21
C GLU A 185 -11.72 -9.26 9.45
N VAL A 186 -11.07 -9.47 10.59
CA VAL A 186 -10.42 -10.74 10.97
C VAL A 186 -11.02 -11.28 12.27
N ALA A 187 -11.42 -12.55 12.27
CA ALA A 187 -11.81 -13.28 13.46
C ALA A 187 -10.57 -13.79 14.20
N GLU A 188 -10.71 -14.20 15.47
CA GLU A 188 -9.59 -14.67 16.31
C GLU A 188 -8.90 -15.93 15.73
N ASP A 189 -9.61 -16.72 14.95
CA ASP A 189 -9.09 -17.92 14.26
C ASP A 189 -8.54 -17.67 12.86
N HIS A 190 -8.42 -16.40 12.44
CA HIS A 190 -7.96 -16.04 11.12
C HIS A 190 -6.52 -16.50 10.86
N GLU A 191 -6.20 -16.83 9.58
CA GLU A 191 -4.91 -17.37 9.16
C GLU A 191 -3.71 -16.45 9.52
N ILE A 192 -3.91 -15.15 9.63
CA ILE A 192 -2.89 -14.19 10.08
C ILE A 192 -2.35 -14.55 11.47
N PHE A 193 -3.24 -14.92 12.41
CA PHE A 193 -2.83 -15.26 13.78
C PHE A 193 -2.13 -16.61 13.83
N ARG A 194 -2.57 -17.59 13.02
CA ARG A 194 -1.90 -18.88 12.86
C ARG A 194 -0.52 -18.68 12.25
N PHE A 195 -0.40 -17.85 11.24
CA PHE A 195 0.88 -17.48 10.62
C PHE A 195 1.83 -16.84 11.64
N ALA A 196 1.39 -15.84 12.40
CA ALA A 196 2.19 -15.23 13.46
C ALA A 196 2.62 -16.25 14.54
N GLN A 197 1.75 -17.21 14.87
CA GLN A 197 2.08 -18.29 15.81
C GLN A 197 3.13 -19.25 15.25
N ARG A 198 3.02 -19.63 13.96
CA ARG A 198 4.05 -20.46 13.30
C ARG A 198 5.41 -19.78 13.29
N LEU A 199 5.48 -18.48 12.94
CA LEU A 199 6.72 -17.71 12.98
C LEU A 199 7.38 -17.76 14.37
N ARG A 200 6.58 -17.57 15.43
CA ARG A 200 7.08 -17.67 16.81
C ARG A 200 7.61 -19.07 17.12
N SER A 201 6.93 -20.12 16.66
CA SER A 201 7.36 -21.50 16.89
C SER A 201 8.68 -21.85 16.20
N PHE A 202 9.00 -21.17 15.09
CA PHE A 202 10.28 -21.24 14.41
C PHE A 202 11.34 -20.26 14.97
N GLY A 203 11.05 -19.60 16.10
CA GLY A 203 12.02 -18.70 16.75
C GLY A 203 12.15 -17.32 16.09
N VAL A 204 11.28 -16.94 15.16
CA VAL A 204 11.27 -15.59 14.58
C VAL A 204 10.64 -14.62 15.58
N PRO A 205 11.36 -13.56 16.03
CA PRO A 205 10.80 -12.52 16.88
C PRO A 205 9.58 -11.91 16.22
N THR A 206 8.42 -12.03 16.86
CA THR A 206 7.13 -11.62 16.28
C THR A 206 6.39 -10.72 17.26
N THR A 207 6.20 -9.47 16.87
CA THR A 207 5.47 -8.46 17.63
C THR A 207 4.10 -8.22 17.00
N MET A 208 3.06 -8.20 17.85
CA MET A 208 1.70 -7.82 17.46
C MET A 208 1.38 -6.48 18.11
N LEU A 209 1.01 -5.49 17.29
CA LEU A 209 0.63 -4.15 17.74
C LEU A 209 -0.82 -3.90 17.35
N SER A 210 -1.64 -3.47 18.30
CA SER A 210 -2.99 -2.94 18.05
C SER A 210 -2.95 -1.42 17.99
N LEU A 211 -3.34 -0.87 16.86
CA LEU A 211 -3.42 0.58 16.66
C LEU A 211 -4.87 1.02 16.81
N GLU A 212 -5.17 1.63 17.94
CA GLU A 212 -6.48 2.19 18.27
C GLU A 212 -6.64 3.61 17.75
N GLY A 213 -7.84 4.18 17.88
CA GLY A 213 -8.08 5.59 17.63
C GLY A 213 -7.39 6.48 18.67
N LEU A 214 -7.27 7.76 18.36
CA LEU A 214 -6.78 8.77 19.30
C LEU A 214 -7.69 8.79 20.54
N ASN A 215 -7.13 8.82 21.72
CA ASN A 215 -7.90 9.06 22.92
C ASN A 215 -8.30 10.56 23.01
N PRO A 216 -9.25 10.96 23.87
CA PRO A 216 -9.71 12.35 23.95
C PRO A 216 -8.59 13.36 24.19
N LYS A 217 -7.58 13.01 24.99
CA LYS A 217 -6.46 13.92 25.29
C LYS A 217 -5.56 14.13 24.08
N ASP A 218 -5.22 13.05 23.37
CA ASP A 218 -4.38 13.12 22.16
C ASP A 218 -5.11 13.82 21.01
N LEU A 219 -6.44 13.59 20.89
CA LEU A 219 -7.26 14.32 19.93
C LEU A 219 -7.28 15.81 20.24
N ASN A 220 -7.50 16.21 21.49
CA ASN A 220 -7.50 17.61 21.90
C ASN A 220 -6.12 18.25 21.67
N ALA A 221 -5.03 17.55 22.00
CA ALA A 221 -3.68 18.03 21.71
C ALA A 221 -3.46 18.27 20.20
N MET A 222 -3.88 17.32 19.36
CA MET A 222 -3.80 17.46 17.90
C MET A 222 -4.59 18.66 17.38
N LEU A 223 -5.82 18.87 17.88
CA LEU A 223 -6.66 20.01 17.48
C LEU A 223 -6.11 21.34 18.00
N SER A 224 -5.61 21.37 19.21
CA SER A 224 -4.94 22.51 19.81
C SER A 224 -3.76 22.98 18.96
N ASP A 225 -2.90 22.04 18.54
CA ASP A 225 -1.75 22.33 17.69
C ASP A 225 -2.20 22.79 16.28
N ALA A 226 -3.16 22.08 15.67
CA ALA A 226 -3.64 22.40 14.32
C ALA A 226 -4.33 23.77 14.21
N LEU A 227 -5.09 24.15 15.26
CA LEU A 227 -5.80 25.44 15.31
C LEU A 227 -4.98 26.54 16.00
N CYS A 228 -3.76 26.24 16.45
CA CYS A 228 -2.92 27.17 17.24
C CYS A 228 -3.66 27.76 18.43
N MET A 229 -4.38 26.94 19.19
CA MET A 229 -5.20 27.31 20.35
C MET A 229 -4.65 26.65 21.64
N PHE A 230 -4.99 27.22 22.79
CA PHE A 230 -4.73 26.52 24.05
C PHE A 230 -5.67 25.30 24.19
N PRO A 231 -5.19 24.15 24.76
CA PRO A 231 -5.98 22.94 24.89
C PRO A 231 -7.35 23.13 25.56
N ARG A 232 -7.43 24.00 26.58
CA ARG A 232 -8.67 24.35 27.25
C ARG A 232 -9.71 25.00 26.33
N ASN A 233 -9.27 25.68 25.29
CA ASN A 233 -10.14 26.40 24.36
C ASN A 233 -10.61 25.51 23.19
N SER A 234 -9.86 24.46 22.85
CA SER A 234 -10.22 23.49 21.83
C SER A 234 -10.99 22.28 22.39
N GLU A 235 -11.01 22.10 23.72
CA GLU A 235 -11.61 20.95 24.39
C GLU A 235 -13.11 20.76 24.03
N PRO A 236 -13.99 21.80 24.04
CA PRO A 236 -15.39 21.60 23.66
C PRO A 236 -15.57 21.07 22.24
N LEU A 237 -14.82 21.63 21.28
CA LEU A 237 -14.82 21.16 19.90
C LEU A 237 -14.27 19.72 19.79
N SER A 238 -13.18 19.43 20.54
CA SER A 238 -12.56 18.12 20.59
C SER A 238 -13.53 17.05 21.11
N ASP A 239 -14.30 17.35 22.14
CA ASP A 239 -15.26 16.41 22.72
C ASP A 239 -16.37 16.06 21.73
N ILE A 240 -16.92 17.05 21.01
CA ILE A 240 -17.91 16.82 19.96
C ILE A 240 -17.30 15.93 18.86
N ILE A 241 -16.09 16.27 18.38
CA ILE A 241 -15.41 15.51 17.34
C ILE A 241 -15.14 14.08 17.81
N PHE A 242 -14.70 13.89 19.06
CA PHE A 242 -14.45 12.55 19.60
C PHE A 242 -15.72 11.71 19.67
N GLN A 243 -16.83 12.28 20.12
CA GLN A 243 -18.12 11.58 20.16
C GLN A 243 -18.55 11.08 18.78
N LYS A 244 -18.30 11.89 17.74
CA LYS A 244 -18.69 11.63 16.37
C LYS A 244 -17.76 10.66 15.64
N THR A 245 -16.43 10.73 15.89
CA THR A 245 -15.39 10.00 15.14
C THR A 245 -14.79 8.83 15.90
N LYS A 246 -15.06 8.75 17.21
CA LYS A 246 -14.43 7.80 18.14
C LYS A 246 -12.89 7.86 18.09
N GLY A 247 -12.35 9.04 17.80
CA GLY A 247 -10.91 9.26 17.69
C GLY A 247 -10.23 8.65 16.47
N ASN A 248 -10.98 8.12 15.49
CA ASN A 248 -10.36 7.61 14.26
C ASN A 248 -9.73 8.77 13.47
N PRO A 249 -8.39 8.78 13.27
CA PRO A 249 -7.70 9.94 12.68
C PRO A 249 -8.22 10.35 11.30
N PHE A 250 -8.55 9.37 10.44
CA PHE A 250 -9.12 9.66 9.13
C PHE A 250 -10.47 10.36 9.24
N PHE A 251 -11.30 9.90 10.16
CA PHE A 251 -12.63 10.46 10.38
C PHE A 251 -12.56 11.84 11.03
N VAL A 252 -11.60 12.04 11.93
CA VAL A 252 -11.33 13.36 12.50
C VAL A 252 -10.97 14.37 11.40
N LEU A 253 -10.03 14.04 10.53
CA LEU A 253 -9.61 14.92 9.44
C LEU A 253 -10.75 15.19 8.46
N ALA A 254 -11.53 14.17 8.10
CA ALA A 254 -12.68 14.32 7.21
C ALA A 254 -13.76 15.22 7.81
N PHE A 255 -14.03 15.07 9.11
CA PHE A 255 -15.00 15.89 9.81
C PHE A 255 -14.53 17.35 9.92
N MET A 256 -13.29 17.58 10.32
CA MET A 256 -12.69 18.92 10.36
C MET A 256 -12.75 19.62 9.00
N SER A 257 -12.39 18.90 7.92
CA SER A 257 -12.52 19.45 6.57
C SER A 257 -13.95 19.84 6.24
N SER A 258 -14.94 19.02 6.64
CA SER A 258 -16.35 19.32 6.40
C SER A 258 -16.86 20.51 7.20
N LEU A 259 -16.36 20.72 8.42
CA LEU A 259 -16.69 21.91 9.22
C LEU A 259 -16.18 23.19 8.54
N LEU A 260 -14.95 23.16 8.02
CA LEU A 260 -14.37 24.29 7.29
C LEU A 260 -15.12 24.56 5.97
N ASP A 261 -15.38 23.51 5.18
CA ASP A 261 -16.06 23.62 3.88
C ASP A 261 -17.49 24.20 4.02
N ARG A 262 -18.15 24.00 5.17
CA ARG A 262 -19.51 24.48 5.46
C ARG A 262 -19.55 25.82 6.21
N GLY A 263 -18.39 26.36 6.56
CA GLY A 263 -18.33 27.59 7.38
C GLY A 263 -18.80 27.42 8.82
N LEU A 264 -18.82 26.17 9.35
CA LEU A 264 -19.16 25.87 10.76
C LEU A 264 -17.96 26.02 11.68
N LEU A 265 -16.77 26.11 11.14
CA LEU A 265 -15.51 26.40 11.81
C LEU A 265 -14.79 27.47 10.99
N GLU A 266 -14.73 28.70 11.48
CA GLU A 266 -14.15 29.84 10.77
C GLU A 266 -13.10 30.55 11.61
N TYR A 267 -12.08 31.11 10.96
CA TYR A 267 -11.13 31.99 11.62
C TYR A 267 -11.60 33.44 11.54
N SER A 268 -12.01 34.00 12.68
CA SER A 268 -12.43 35.40 12.79
C SER A 268 -11.20 36.31 12.84
N ILE A 269 -11.03 37.14 11.80
CA ILE A 269 -9.94 38.11 11.72
C ILE A 269 -10.09 39.20 12.81
N ASN A 270 -11.34 39.56 13.15
CA ASN A 270 -11.63 40.59 14.14
C ASN A 270 -11.20 40.19 15.54
N THR A 271 -11.47 38.96 15.93
CA THR A 271 -11.13 38.41 17.25
C THR A 271 -9.79 37.64 17.26
N ARG A 272 -9.21 37.39 16.06
CA ARG A 272 -8.01 36.56 15.84
C ARG A 272 -8.13 35.19 16.49
N ARG A 273 -9.31 34.57 16.38
CA ARG A 273 -9.64 33.27 16.97
C ARG A 273 -10.47 32.43 16.01
N TRP A 274 -10.38 31.13 16.16
CA TRP A 274 -11.33 30.20 15.57
C TRP A 274 -12.67 30.32 16.31
N VAL A 275 -13.77 30.32 15.58
CA VAL A 275 -15.14 30.46 16.08
C VAL A 275 -15.97 29.30 15.50
N TRP A 276 -16.81 28.75 16.31
CA TRP A 276 -17.81 27.73 15.95
C TRP A 276 -19.00 27.87 16.90
N ASP A 277 -20.13 27.34 16.49
CA ASP A 277 -21.29 27.14 17.34
C ASP A 277 -21.36 25.65 17.71
N GLU A 278 -21.43 25.34 19.01
CA GLU A 278 -21.43 23.96 19.52
C GLU A 278 -22.70 23.20 19.13
N ASP A 279 -23.85 23.86 19.07
CA ASP A 279 -25.12 23.26 18.69
C ASP A 279 -25.13 22.92 17.21
N ASP A 280 -24.65 23.83 16.37
CA ASP A 280 -24.52 23.59 14.93
C ASP A 280 -23.55 22.43 14.62
N VAL A 281 -22.38 22.40 15.25
CA VAL A 281 -21.40 21.32 15.09
C VAL A 281 -21.95 20.01 15.64
N SER A 282 -22.67 20.04 16.79
CA SER A 282 -23.26 18.83 17.39
C SER A 282 -24.43 18.29 16.57
N SER A 283 -25.23 19.17 15.95
CA SER A 283 -26.36 18.79 15.11
C SER A 283 -25.95 18.16 13.78
N MET A 284 -24.70 18.39 13.37
CA MET A 284 -24.17 17.83 12.14
C MET A 284 -24.16 16.31 12.17
N ASP A 285 -24.95 15.70 11.33
CA ASP A 285 -25.15 14.25 11.31
C ASP A 285 -23.92 13.54 10.72
N VAL A 286 -23.16 12.85 11.57
CA VAL A 286 -22.01 11.99 11.19
C VAL A 286 -22.35 10.52 11.34
N THR A 287 -23.48 10.23 12.01
CA THR A 287 -23.86 8.89 12.47
C THR A 287 -24.23 7.89 11.38
N GLY A 288 -24.37 8.32 10.13
CA GLY A 288 -24.72 7.43 9.04
C GLY A 288 -23.61 7.16 8.04
N ASN A 289 -22.74 8.10 7.73
CA ASN A 289 -21.87 7.82 6.60
C ASN A 289 -20.78 8.88 6.38
N ILE A 290 -19.57 8.60 6.84
CA ILE A 290 -18.39 9.26 6.27
C ILE A 290 -18.35 9.09 4.75
N LEU A 291 -18.86 7.99 4.22
CA LEU A 291 -19.12 7.82 2.80
C LEU A 291 -20.04 8.91 2.26
N TYR A 292 -21.09 9.27 3.00
CA TYR A 292 -21.98 10.38 2.60
C TYR A 292 -21.27 11.74 2.57
N LEU A 293 -20.46 12.04 3.59
CA LEU A 293 -19.67 13.28 3.61
C LEU A 293 -18.66 13.34 2.47
N LEU A 294 -17.95 12.25 2.22
CA LEU A 294 -17.01 12.13 1.12
C LEU A 294 -17.73 12.21 -0.24
N SER A 295 -18.85 11.52 -0.39
CA SER A 295 -19.67 11.55 -1.63
C SER A 295 -20.26 12.94 -1.85
N SER A 296 -20.73 13.63 -0.81
CA SER A 296 -21.22 15.00 -0.88
C SER A 296 -20.11 15.97 -1.31
N LYS A 297 -18.91 15.85 -0.70
CA LYS A 297 -17.75 16.66 -1.09
C LYS A 297 -17.34 16.40 -2.55
N MET A 298 -17.36 15.15 -2.99
CA MET A 298 -17.07 14.79 -4.38
C MET A 298 -18.13 15.24 -5.36
N SER A 299 -19.43 15.17 -4.98
CA SER A 299 -20.54 15.64 -5.79
C SER A 299 -20.53 17.17 -5.99
N GLY A 300 -19.94 17.91 -5.05
CA GLY A 300 -19.72 19.35 -5.17
C GLY A 300 -18.56 19.76 -6.09
N GLN A 301 -17.75 18.78 -6.54
CA GLN A 301 -16.62 19.06 -7.44
C GLN A 301 -17.06 19.21 -8.91
N SER A 302 -16.17 19.74 -9.74
CA SER A 302 -16.42 19.85 -11.19
C SER A 302 -16.69 18.48 -11.82
N THR A 303 -17.44 18.46 -12.93
CA THR A 303 -17.77 17.24 -13.67
C THR A 303 -16.52 16.46 -14.11
N ASN A 304 -15.43 17.17 -14.41
CA ASN A 304 -14.13 16.55 -14.76
C ASN A 304 -13.53 15.76 -13.61
N ILE A 305 -13.54 16.33 -12.39
CA ILE A 305 -13.04 15.67 -11.19
C ILE A 305 -13.92 14.49 -10.84
N GLN A 306 -15.25 14.63 -10.90
CA GLN A 306 -16.18 13.54 -10.64
C GLN A 306 -15.99 12.38 -11.63
N SER A 307 -15.83 12.68 -12.93
CA SER A 307 -15.58 11.67 -13.98
C SER A 307 -14.28 10.91 -13.70
N ALA A 308 -13.20 11.62 -13.40
CA ALA A 308 -11.91 10.98 -13.08
C ALA A 308 -11.97 10.12 -11.81
N LEU A 309 -12.68 10.57 -10.77
CA LEU A 309 -12.89 9.81 -9.54
C LEU A 309 -13.66 8.50 -9.81
N LYS A 310 -14.75 8.57 -10.59
CA LYS A 310 -15.55 7.38 -10.98
C LYS A 310 -14.71 6.37 -11.76
N ILE A 311 -13.99 6.84 -12.77
CA ILE A 311 -13.09 6.00 -13.58
C ILE A 311 -12.02 5.37 -12.69
N ALA A 312 -11.30 6.17 -11.90
CA ALA A 312 -10.24 5.68 -11.03
C ALA A 312 -10.74 4.63 -10.02
N ALA A 313 -11.93 4.83 -9.44
CA ALA A 313 -12.51 3.93 -8.44
C ALA A 313 -12.77 2.51 -8.98
N CYS A 314 -13.00 2.37 -10.28
CA CYS A 314 -13.20 1.08 -10.93
C CYS A 314 -11.94 0.24 -11.08
N PHE A 315 -10.76 0.87 -11.06
CA PHE A 315 -9.46 0.17 -11.13
C PHE A 315 -8.87 -0.19 -9.77
N GLY A 316 -9.62 0.02 -8.71
CA GLY A 316 -9.16 -0.26 -7.34
C GLY A 316 -8.53 0.95 -6.65
N ILE A 317 -7.77 0.70 -5.58
CA ILE A 317 -7.17 1.77 -4.78
C ILE A 317 -6.00 2.47 -5.49
N LYS A 318 -5.36 1.77 -6.43
CA LYS A 318 -4.24 2.26 -7.24
C LYS A 318 -4.59 2.16 -8.72
N ILE A 319 -4.26 3.19 -9.48
CA ILE A 319 -4.30 3.17 -10.93
C ILE A 319 -2.86 3.25 -11.45
N LYS A 320 -2.41 2.21 -12.15
CA LYS A 320 -1.06 2.13 -12.68
C LYS A 320 -0.87 3.12 -13.83
N GLN A 321 0.35 3.61 -14.02
CA GLN A 321 0.69 4.51 -15.12
C GLN A 321 0.37 3.92 -16.50
N SER A 322 0.55 2.60 -16.68
CA SER A 322 0.17 1.89 -17.90
C SER A 322 -1.32 1.99 -18.19
N VAL A 323 -2.18 1.86 -17.16
CA VAL A 323 -3.63 2.03 -17.27
C VAL A 323 -3.98 3.47 -17.68
N VAL A 324 -3.36 4.45 -17.03
CA VAL A 324 -3.56 5.88 -17.36
C VAL A 324 -3.15 6.18 -18.80
N ALA A 325 -2.04 5.61 -19.27
CA ALA A 325 -1.57 5.77 -20.64
C ALA A 325 -2.53 5.14 -21.66
N THR A 326 -3.06 3.94 -21.38
CA THR A 326 -4.01 3.25 -22.25
C THR A 326 -5.36 3.99 -22.29
N LEU A 327 -5.85 4.47 -21.15
CA LEU A 327 -7.04 5.33 -21.10
C LEU A 327 -6.84 6.62 -21.91
N GLY A 328 -5.68 7.26 -21.75
CA GLY A 328 -5.35 8.49 -22.47
C GLY A 328 -5.15 8.31 -23.99
N ALA A 329 -5.00 7.08 -24.47
CA ALA A 329 -4.99 6.77 -25.91
C ALA A 329 -6.40 6.71 -26.52
N ASP A 330 -7.45 6.62 -25.67
CA ASP A 330 -8.83 6.70 -26.09
C ASP A 330 -9.24 8.17 -26.25
N PRO A 331 -9.84 8.58 -27.41
CA PRO A 331 -10.29 9.96 -27.64
C PRO A 331 -11.23 10.50 -26.57
N GLU A 332 -12.09 9.63 -25.98
CA GLU A 332 -13.04 10.01 -24.92
C GLU A 332 -12.36 10.30 -23.57
N HIS A 333 -11.15 9.79 -23.37
CA HIS A 333 -10.42 9.87 -22.11
C HIS A 333 -9.01 10.46 -22.27
N SER A 334 -8.75 11.15 -23.39
CA SER A 334 -7.43 11.72 -23.73
C SER A 334 -6.87 12.64 -22.63
N ASP A 335 -7.73 13.32 -21.88
CA ASP A 335 -7.43 14.25 -20.79
C ASP A 335 -7.42 13.61 -19.39
N ILE A 336 -7.54 12.25 -19.29
CA ILE A 336 -7.66 11.55 -17.98
C ILE A 336 -6.50 11.85 -17.04
N ARG A 337 -5.29 12.02 -17.58
CA ARG A 337 -4.11 12.33 -16.78
C ARG A 337 -4.23 13.70 -16.10
N GLU A 338 -4.65 14.71 -16.84
CA GLU A 338 -4.84 16.08 -16.33
C GLU A 338 -5.95 16.10 -15.27
N LYS A 339 -7.04 15.39 -15.53
CA LYS A 339 -8.16 15.23 -14.59
C LYS A 339 -7.70 14.53 -13.29
N LEU A 340 -6.89 13.48 -13.37
CA LEU A 340 -6.33 12.81 -12.18
C LEU A 340 -5.37 13.72 -11.41
N GLU A 341 -4.62 14.58 -12.08
CA GLU A 341 -3.78 15.58 -11.42
C GLU A 341 -4.62 16.66 -10.69
N GLN A 342 -5.80 17.00 -11.21
CA GLN A 342 -6.76 17.84 -10.49
C GLN A 342 -7.32 17.12 -9.25
N VAL A 343 -7.67 15.83 -9.37
CA VAL A 343 -8.10 15.00 -8.23
C VAL A 343 -7.04 14.95 -7.12
N VAL A 344 -5.75 14.95 -7.48
CA VAL A 344 -4.64 15.03 -6.54
C VAL A 344 -4.61 16.38 -5.82
N LYS A 345 -4.83 17.50 -6.53
CA LYS A 345 -4.88 18.85 -5.95
C LYS A 345 -6.01 19.00 -4.93
N GLU A 346 -7.16 18.36 -5.21
CA GLU A 346 -8.31 18.34 -4.29
C GLU A 346 -8.13 17.37 -3.10
N GLY A 347 -7.01 16.65 -3.04
CA GLY A 347 -6.66 15.80 -1.91
C GLY A 347 -7.37 14.45 -1.86
N PHE A 348 -8.05 14.01 -2.91
CA PHE A 348 -8.68 12.68 -2.97
C PHE A 348 -7.71 11.56 -3.37
N MET A 349 -6.67 11.91 -4.10
CA MET A 349 -5.62 11.00 -4.53
C MET A 349 -4.24 11.61 -4.32
N PHE A 350 -3.19 10.79 -4.42
CA PHE A 350 -1.82 11.24 -4.52
C PHE A 350 -1.07 10.50 -5.63
N LYS A 351 -0.05 11.16 -6.18
CA LYS A 351 0.80 10.62 -7.24
C LYS A 351 1.90 9.75 -6.64
N ILE A 352 2.10 8.55 -7.18
CA ILE A 352 3.15 7.61 -6.76
C ILE A 352 4.32 7.73 -7.74
N GLY A 353 5.12 8.77 -7.65
CA GLY A 353 6.23 9.01 -8.56
C GLY A 353 5.82 8.84 -10.02
N THR A 354 6.54 8.00 -10.77
CA THR A 354 6.21 7.61 -12.16
C THR A 354 5.25 6.44 -12.26
N ARG A 355 4.85 5.80 -11.14
CA ARG A 355 4.11 4.53 -11.12
C ARG A 355 2.60 4.68 -11.26
N GLY A 356 2.04 5.88 -11.12
CA GLY A 356 0.61 6.16 -11.26
C GLY A 356 0.00 6.97 -10.12
N PHE A 357 -1.28 6.72 -9.82
CA PHE A 357 -2.05 7.43 -8.81
C PHE A 357 -2.67 6.46 -7.80
N ARG A 358 -2.93 6.94 -6.58
CA ARG A 358 -3.55 6.15 -5.52
C ARG A 358 -4.56 7.01 -4.75
N PHE A 359 -5.71 6.46 -4.42
CA PHE A 359 -6.62 7.08 -3.47
C PHE A 359 -5.96 7.26 -2.09
N VAL A 360 -6.24 8.37 -1.43
CA VAL A 360 -5.68 8.67 -0.09
C VAL A 360 -6.16 7.65 0.95
N HIS A 361 -7.34 7.08 0.74
CA HIS A 361 -7.92 6.08 1.63
C HIS A 361 -8.96 5.22 0.90
N ASP A 362 -9.17 3.95 1.36
CA ASP A 362 -10.16 3.04 0.77
C ASP A 362 -11.58 3.62 0.81
N LYS A 363 -11.94 4.31 1.90
CA LYS A 363 -13.26 4.99 2.01
C LYS A 363 -13.46 6.11 1.00
N VAL A 364 -12.39 6.76 0.57
CA VAL A 364 -12.45 7.77 -0.51
C VAL A 364 -12.75 7.07 -1.85
N ARG A 365 -12.10 5.94 -2.13
CA ARG A 365 -12.42 5.12 -3.30
C ARG A 365 -13.87 4.61 -3.27
N GLU A 366 -14.31 4.09 -2.13
CA GLU A 366 -15.67 3.58 -1.93
C GLU A 366 -16.72 4.68 -2.18
N ALA A 367 -16.47 5.89 -1.66
CA ALA A 367 -17.30 7.06 -1.91
C ALA A 367 -17.31 7.45 -3.40
N ALA A 368 -16.15 7.45 -4.06
CA ALA A 368 -16.04 7.73 -5.48
C ALA A 368 -16.80 6.68 -6.32
N TYR A 369 -16.72 5.39 -5.95
CA TYR A 369 -17.44 4.32 -6.60
C TYR A 369 -18.97 4.45 -6.42
N SER A 370 -19.43 4.93 -5.26
CA SER A 370 -20.85 5.15 -4.99
C SER A 370 -21.47 6.30 -5.82
N LEU A 371 -20.65 7.18 -6.42
CA LEU A 371 -21.12 8.19 -7.36
C LEU A 371 -21.53 7.63 -8.73
N ILE A 372 -21.20 6.36 -9.01
CA ILE A 372 -21.57 5.69 -10.26
C ILE A 372 -23.03 5.24 -10.13
N SER A 373 -23.89 5.69 -11.06
CA SER A 373 -25.30 5.25 -11.07
C SER A 373 -25.40 3.74 -11.32
N GLU A 374 -26.44 3.09 -10.80
CA GLU A 374 -26.68 1.65 -11.04
C GLU A 374 -26.74 1.31 -12.54
N LYS A 375 -27.27 2.23 -13.36
CA LYS A 375 -27.34 2.06 -14.83
C LYS A 375 -25.97 2.12 -15.51
N ASP A 376 -25.05 2.91 -14.94
CA ASP A 376 -23.71 3.10 -15.50
C ASP A 376 -22.70 2.05 -14.98
N LYS A 377 -23.03 1.36 -13.87
CA LYS A 377 -22.15 0.33 -13.28
C LYS A 377 -21.86 -0.81 -14.26
N ASP A 378 -22.86 -1.28 -14.98
CA ASP A 378 -22.71 -2.36 -15.96
C ASP A 378 -21.87 -1.90 -17.17
N GLN A 379 -22.06 -0.66 -17.64
CA GLN A 379 -21.27 -0.10 -18.74
C GLN A 379 -19.81 0.16 -18.34
N VAL A 380 -19.59 0.72 -17.17
CA VAL A 380 -18.27 1.01 -16.64
C VAL A 380 -17.53 -0.29 -16.30
N SER A 381 -18.21 -1.26 -15.69
CA SER A 381 -17.66 -2.59 -15.40
C SER A 381 -17.24 -3.31 -16.69
N GLY A 382 -18.07 -3.30 -17.71
CA GLY A 382 -17.75 -3.89 -19.01
C GLY A 382 -16.63 -3.17 -19.79
N ALA A 383 -16.47 -1.86 -19.59
CA ALA A 383 -15.33 -1.10 -20.15
C ALA A 383 -14.03 -1.42 -19.41
N VAL A 384 -14.10 -1.50 -18.07
CA VAL A 384 -12.97 -1.89 -17.21
C VAL A 384 -12.52 -3.32 -17.51
N GLU A 385 -13.47 -4.26 -17.66
CA GLU A 385 -13.18 -5.66 -17.99
C GLU A 385 -12.54 -5.81 -19.38
N ARG A 386 -13.01 -5.06 -20.38
CA ARG A 386 -12.38 -4.98 -21.71
C ARG A 386 -10.97 -4.42 -21.67
N LEU A 387 -10.71 -3.41 -20.85
CA LEU A 387 -9.39 -2.85 -20.66
C LEU A 387 -8.47 -3.84 -19.90
N GLN A 388 -8.97 -4.49 -18.86
CA GLN A 388 -8.23 -5.52 -18.11
C GLN A 388 -7.89 -6.72 -19.01
N ASN A 389 -8.79 -7.14 -19.89
CA ASN A 389 -8.51 -8.20 -20.86
C ASN A 389 -7.51 -7.77 -21.92
N LYS A 390 -7.59 -6.55 -22.45
CA LYS A 390 -6.54 -5.98 -23.34
C LYS A 390 -5.16 -5.95 -22.67
N PHE A 391 -5.10 -5.67 -21.38
CA PHE A 391 -3.86 -5.74 -20.62
C PHE A 391 -3.36 -7.16 -20.47
N ARG A 392 -4.25 -8.12 -20.21
CA ARG A 392 -3.90 -9.53 -20.09
C ARG A 392 -3.34 -10.09 -21.39
N ASP A 393 -3.96 -9.74 -22.52
CA ASP A 393 -3.52 -10.17 -23.85
C ASP A 393 -2.20 -9.49 -24.26
N ALA A 394 -1.99 -8.21 -23.93
CA ALA A 394 -0.73 -7.52 -24.19
C ALA A 394 0.46 -8.08 -23.38
N TYR A 395 0.21 -8.62 -22.18
CA TYR A 395 1.24 -9.30 -21.38
C TYR A 395 1.49 -10.76 -21.80
N HIS A 396 0.56 -11.38 -22.56
CA HIS A 396 0.76 -12.71 -23.17
C HIS A 396 1.50 -12.66 -24.51
N PHE A 397 1.66 -11.49 -25.12
CA PHE A 397 2.43 -11.33 -26.38
C PHE A 397 3.87 -10.82 -26.17
N THR A 398 4.32 -10.66 -24.94
CA THR A 398 5.70 -10.26 -24.59
C THR A 398 6.36 -11.25 -23.61
N SER A 399 5.96 -12.52 -23.66
CA SER A 399 6.63 -13.62 -22.99
C SER A 399 7.32 -14.50 -24.01
#